data_f5d0a576e537ff45ffe7e6a0dfcbf8ea
#
_entry.id   f5d0a576e537ff45ffe7e6a0dfcbf8ea
#
_cell.length_a   1.000
_cell.length_b   1.000
_cell.length_c   1.000
_cell.angle_alpha   90.00
_cell.angle_beta   90.00
_cell.angle_gamma   90.00
#
_symmetry.space_group_name_H-M   'P 1'
#
loop_
_entity.id
_entity.type
_entity.pdbx_description
1 polymer ?
#
loop_
_entity_poly.entity_id
_entity_poly.type
_entity_poly.pdbx_seq_one_letter_code
_entity_poly.pdbx_strand_id
1 'polypeptide(L)'
;LGSHVWLYGPCYDEMRIGEMFYNADVCVSPGNVGLTAIHSLTYGCPVITHNNFPFQGPEFESIIQGKTGDFFQENDVNSLADTIQKWLSQNLHSREAIRQFAYQTIDTKWNLYYQMNILKQVFLKQAKDE
;
A
#
# COMPACT_ATOMS: atom_id res chain seq x y z
N LEU A 1 16.45 0.95 21.54
CA LEU A 1 15.27 0.64 20.70
C LEU A 1 14.02 0.34 21.54
N GLY A 2 14.14 -0.27 22.74
CA GLY A 2 13.04 -0.85 23.50
C GLY A 2 11.86 0.07 23.85
N SER A 3 12.08 1.36 24.11
CA SER A 3 10.99 2.29 24.50
C SER A 3 10.20 2.87 23.32
N HIS A 4 10.69 2.68 22.08
CA HIS A 4 10.08 3.24 20.88
C HIS A 4 9.58 2.16 19.90
N VAL A 5 9.70 0.88 20.28
CA VAL A 5 9.26 -0.26 19.47
C VAL A 5 8.23 -1.05 20.24
N TRP A 6 7.10 -1.25 19.63
CA TRP A 6 6.02 -2.07 20.15
C TRP A 6 5.83 -3.32 19.31
N LEU A 7 6.12 -4.48 19.85
CA LEU A 7 5.87 -5.78 19.24
C LEU A 7 4.43 -6.20 19.54
N TYR A 8 3.52 -5.90 18.62
CA TYR A 8 2.10 -6.14 18.82
C TYR A 8 1.74 -7.64 18.80
N GLY A 9 2.43 -8.43 17.98
CA GLY A 9 2.08 -9.84 17.75
C GLY A 9 0.98 -10.01 16.70
N PRO A 10 0.46 -11.25 16.52
CA PRO A 10 -0.62 -11.53 15.57
C PRO A 10 -1.90 -10.76 15.93
N CYS A 11 -2.54 -10.19 14.91
CA CYS A 11 -3.83 -9.52 15.05
C CYS A 11 -4.76 -9.95 13.92
N TYR A 12 -5.96 -10.42 14.27
CA TYR A 12 -7.01 -10.85 13.33
C TYR A 12 -8.31 -10.06 13.52
N ASP A 13 -8.30 -9.07 14.39
CA ASP A 13 -9.41 -8.13 14.58
C ASP A 13 -9.27 -6.99 13.55
N GLU A 14 -10.15 -6.99 12.55
CA GLU A 14 -10.13 -6.03 11.44
C GLU A 14 -10.32 -4.59 11.93
N MET A 15 -11.14 -4.37 12.94
CA MET A 15 -11.35 -3.03 13.51
C MET A 15 -10.05 -2.50 14.12
N ARG A 16 -9.35 -3.36 14.85
CA ARG A 16 -8.06 -3.04 15.47
C ARG A 16 -6.96 -2.79 14.43
N ILE A 17 -6.92 -3.61 13.38
CA ILE A 17 -6.00 -3.43 12.25
C ILE A 17 -6.27 -2.08 11.57
N GLY A 18 -7.54 -1.77 11.31
CA GLY A 18 -7.96 -0.50 10.73
C GLY A 18 -7.55 0.71 11.58
N GLU A 19 -7.73 0.64 12.90
CA GLU A 19 -7.27 1.68 13.83
C GLU A 19 -5.74 1.89 13.75
N MET A 20 -4.97 0.81 13.68
CA MET A 20 -3.51 0.90 13.58
C MET A 20 -3.09 1.55 12.26
N PHE A 21 -3.61 1.12 11.13
CA PHE A 21 -3.31 1.74 9.84
C PHE A 21 -3.77 3.20 9.78
N TYR A 22 -4.99 3.48 10.24
CA TYR A 22 -5.53 4.85 10.23
C TYR A 22 -4.67 5.82 11.03
N ASN A 23 -4.08 5.38 12.13
CA ASN A 23 -3.23 6.20 13.01
C ASN A 23 -1.74 6.19 12.61
N ALA A 24 -1.31 5.28 11.76
CA ALA A 24 0.07 5.24 11.29
C ALA A 24 0.36 6.33 10.25
N ASP A 25 1.55 6.89 10.27
CA ASP A 25 2.02 7.85 9.26
C ASP A 25 2.48 7.16 7.97
N VAL A 26 2.90 5.92 8.08
CA VAL A 26 3.34 5.08 6.96
C VAL A 26 3.40 3.61 7.37
N CYS A 27 3.02 2.73 6.47
CA CYS A 27 3.26 1.29 6.56
C CYS A 27 4.56 0.96 5.81
N VAL A 28 5.48 0.26 6.46
CA VAL A 28 6.74 -0.16 5.84
C VAL A 28 6.75 -1.67 5.70
N SER A 29 6.83 -2.16 4.47
CA SER A 29 6.91 -3.58 4.13
C SER A 29 8.20 -3.85 3.36
N PRO A 30 9.30 -4.24 4.04
CA PRO A 30 10.62 -4.36 3.39
C PRO A 30 10.74 -5.55 2.45
N GLY A 31 9.88 -6.55 2.57
CA GLY A 31 9.82 -7.71 1.66
C GLY A 31 8.78 -7.54 0.56
N ASN A 32 8.26 -8.66 0.03
CA ASN A 32 7.12 -8.63 -0.89
C ASN A 32 5.91 -8.04 -0.17
N VAL A 33 5.39 -6.94 -0.70
CA VAL A 33 4.32 -6.19 -0.02
C VAL A 33 2.96 -6.91 -0.09
N GLY A 34 2.67 -7.60 -1.21
CA GLY A 34 1.44 -8.34 -1.40
C GLY A 34 0.18 -7.56 -1.02
N LEU A 35 -0.83 -8.25 -0.49
CA LEU A 35 -2.10 -7.65 -0.08
C LEU A 35 -1.97 -6.59 1.02
N THR A 36 -0.84 -6.52 1.72
CA THR A 36 -0.59 -5.46 2.71
C THR A 36 -0.69 -4.06 2.08
N ALA A 37 -0.28 -3.90 0.80
CA ALA A 37 -0.42 -2.63 0.10
C ALA A 37 -1.89 -2.20 0.01
N ILE A 38 -2.75 -3.10 -0.48
CA ILE A 38 -4.18 -2.83 -0.63
C ILE A 38 -4.84 -2.58 0.73
N HIS A 39 -4.52 -3.42 1.71
CA HIS A 39 -5.08 -3.31 3.07
C HIS A 39 -4.72 -1.97 3.74
N SER A 40 -3.45 -1.59 3.69
CA SER A 40 -2.97 -0.31 4.23
C SER A 40 -3.65 0.89 3.57
N LEU A 41 -3.70 0.90 2.23
CA LEU A 41 -4.32 1.99 1.46
C LEU A 41 -5.84 2.07 1.66
N THR A 42 -6.52 0.95 1.94
CA THR A 42 -7.95 0.92 2.27
C THR A 42 -8.25 1.75 3.52
N TYR A 43 -7.32 1.81 4.48
CA TYR A 43 -7.42 2.65 5.67
C TYR A 43 -6.71 4.01 5.53
N GLY A 44 -6.27 4.34 4.32
CA GLY A 44 -5.65 5.63 4.03
C GLY A 44 -4.21 5.76 4.51
N CYS A 45 -3.54 4.64 4.82
CA CYS A 45 -2.14 4.62 5.25
C CYS A 45 -1.23 4.41 4.03
N PRO A 46 -0.27 5.31 3.76
CA PRO A 46 0.68 5.17 2.66
C PRO A 46 1.66 4.01 2.92
N VAL A 47 2.25 3.49 1.84
CA VAL A 47 3.08 2.28 1.91
C VAL A 47 4.46 2.52 1.33
N ILE A 48 5.50 2.06 2.02
CA ILE A 48 6.88 1.99 1.53
C ILE A 48 7.28 0.52 1.38
N THR A 49 7.75 0.14 0.19
CA THR A 49 8.28 -1.19 -0.12
C THR A 49 9.50 -1.09 -1.05
N HIS A 50 10.14 -2.23 -1.38
CA HIS A 50 11.30 -2.21 -2.26
C HIS A 50 10.93 -2.10 -3.75
N ASN A 51 11.89 -1.64 -4.56
CA ASN A 51 11.73 -1.38 -5.99
C ASN A 51 12.12 -2.56 -6.91
N ASN A 52 12.39 -3.73 -6.38
CA ASN A 52 12.65 -4.91 -7.19
C ASN A 52 11.32 -5.52 -7.68
N PHE A 53 10.65 -4.82 -8.59
CA PHE A 53 9.30 -5.13 -9.06
C PHE A 53 9.13 -6.54 -9.65
N PRO A 54 10.12 -7.16 -10.33
CA PRO A 54 10.01 -8.56 -10.78
C PRO A 54 9.80 -9.56 -9.65
N PHE A 55 10.16 -9.20 -8.40
CA PHE A 55 9.99 -10.04 -7.21
C PHE A 55 8.87 -9.55 -6.27
N GLN A 56 8.05 -8.60 -6.74
CA GLN A 56 6.84 -8.16 -6.05
C GLN A 56 5.60 -8.87 -6.62
N GLY A 57 4.55 -9.05 -5.81
CA GLY A 57 3.22 -9.34 -6.32
C GLY A 57 2.61 -8.11 -6.99
N PRO A 58 1.58 -8.25 -7.84
CA PRO A 58 1.01 -7.14 -8.61
C PRO A 58 0.45 -6.00 -7.75
N GLU A 59 0.23 -6.24 -6.48
CA GLU A 59 -0.35 -5.27 -5.54
C GLU A 59 0.53 -4.04 -5.32
N PHE A 60 1.86 -4.12 -5.58
CA PHE A 60 2.74 -2.96 -5.52
C PHE A 60 2.30 -1.84 -6.49
N GLU A 61 1.62 -2.18 -7.58
CA GLU A 61 1.10 -1.19 -8.54
C GLU A 61 0.03 -0.26 -7.94
N SER A 62 -0.52 -0.59 -6.77
CA SER A 62 -1.39 0.31 -6.02
C SER A 62 -0.64 1.45 -5.36
N ILE A 63 0.69 1.33 -5.22
CA ILE A 63 1.54 2.34 -4.62
C ILE A 63 1.96 3.34 -5.69
N ILE A 64 1.43 4.55 -5.62
CA ILE A 64 1.76 5.66 -6.51
C ILE A 64 2.85 6.49 -5.83
N GLN A 65 4.06 6.44 -6.38
CA GLN A 65 5.23 7.11 -5.81
C GLN A 65 4.97 8.61 -5.57
N GLY A 66 5.28 9.07 -4.37
CA GLY A 66 5.07 10.45 -3.94
C GLY A 66 3.62 10.81 -3.62
N LYS A 67 2.65 9.89 -3.78
CA LYS A 67 1.22 10.12 -3.47
C LYS A 67 0.68 9.15 -2.42
N THR A 68 0.78 7.85 -2.68
CA THR A 68 0.28 6.81 -1.76
C THR A 68 1.40 5.99 -1.14
N GLY A 69 2.65 6.34 -1.40
CA GLY A 69 3.83 5.69 -0.85
C GLY A 69 5.08 5.99 -1.64
N ASP A 70 6.14 5.25 -1.36
CA ASP A 70 7.42 5.36 -2.04
C ASP A 70 8.14 4.01 -2.08
N PHE A 71 9.25 3.95 -2.82
CA PHE A 71 10.05 2.75 -3.02
C PHE A 71 11.50 3.00 -2.60
N PHE A 72 12.11 2.00 -1.97
CA PHE A 72 13.52 1.99 -1.63
C PHE A 72 14.27 0.89 -2.40
N GLN A 73 15.59 0.97 -2.47
CA GLN A 73 16.41 -0.05 -3.11
C GLN A 73 16.42 -1.33 -2.28
N GLU A 74 16.02 -2.45 -2.88
CA GLU A 74 16.01 -3.75 -2.20
C GLU A 74 17.37 -4.07 -1.58
N ASN A 75 17.35 -4.66 -0.38
CA ASN A 75 18.53 -5.04 0.40
C ASN A 75 19.46 -3.88 0.82
N ASP A 76 18.99 -2.64 0.71
CA ASP A 76 19.73 -1.46 1.12
C ASP A 76 19.05 -0.78 2.32
N VAL A 77 19.65 -0.98 3.51
CA VAL A 77 19.13 -0.41 4.77
C VAL A 77 19.21 1.12 4.78
N ASN A 78 20.23 1.71 4.15
CA ASN A 78 20.36 3.16 4.09
C ASN A 78 19.28 3.74 3.17
N SER A 79 19.06 3.13 2.00
CA SER A 79 17.98 3.52 1.09
C SER A 79 16.61 3.44 1.77
N LEU A 80 16.35 2.40 2.56
CA LEU A 80 15.12 2.29 3.34
C LEU A 80 14.98 3.43 4.37
N ALA A 81 16.03 3.67 5.16
CA ALA A 81 16.02 4.72 6.18
C ALA A 81 15.82 6.11 5.57
N ASP A 82 16.54 6.42 4.49
CA ASP A 82 16.43 7.68 3.76
C ASP A 82 15.03 7.87 3.17
N THR A 83 14.45 6.82 2.60
CA THR A 83 13.09 6.86 2.04
C THR A 83 12.04 7.14 3.11
N ILE A 84 12.13 6.47 4.26
CA ILE A 84 11.24 6.72 5.40
C ILE A 84 11.39 8.16 5.90
N GLN A 85 12.62 8.61 6.13
CA GLN A 85 12.90 9.95 6.64
C GLN A 85 12.40 11.03 5.68
N LYS A 86 12.67 10.86 4.38
CA LYS A 86 12.19 11.76 3.32
C LYS A 86 10.66 11.80 3.30
N TRP A 87 10.01 10.63 3.31
CA TRP A 87 8.56 10.54 3.33
C TRP A 87 7.95 11.29 4.49
N LEU A 88 8.40 11.03 5.68
CA LEU A 88 7.88 11.69 6.90
C LEU A 88 8.12 13.19 6.88
N SER A 89 9.31 13.66 6.47
CA SER A 89 9.64 15.09 6.44
C SER A 89 8.82 15.88 5.41
N GLN A 90 8.55 15.28 4.25
CA GLN A 90 7.82 15.94 3.16
C GLN A 90 6.29 15.91 3.35
N ASN A 91 5.77 14.92 4.06
CA ASN A 91 4.35 14.64 4.14
C ASN A 91 3.73 14.89 5.52
N LEU A 92 4.48 15.45 6.46
CA LEU A 92 4.04 15.67 7.83
C LEU A 92 2.70 16.46 7.94
N HIS A 93 2.45 17.39 7.01
CA HIS A 93 1.25 18.22 6.98
C HIS A 93 0.24 17.82 5.89
N SER A 94 0.50 16.74 5.18
CA SER A 94 -0.30 16.31 4.02
C SER A 94 -1.12 15.05 4.27
N ARG A 95 -1.22 14.61 5.53
CA ARG A 95 -1.83 13.31 5.89
C ARG A 95 -3.22 13.11 5.29
N GLU A 96 -4.08 14.13 5.36
CA GLU A 96 -5.43 14.03 4.82
C GLU A 96 -5.43 13.93 3.27
N ALA A 97 -4.57 14.69 2.60
CA ALA A 97 -4.44 14.60 1.14
C ALA A 97 -3.95 13.21 0.70
N ILE A 98 -2.96 12.65 1.39
CA ILE A 98 -2.43 11.30 1.14
C ILE A 98 -3.55 10.26 1.35
N ARG A 99 -4.32 10.39 2.41
CA ARG A 99 -5.45 9.52 2.73
C ARG A 99 -6.49 9.54 1.62
N GLN A 100 -6.83 10.71 1.09
CA GLN A 100 -7.76 10.84 -0.04
C GLN A 100 -7.20 10.20 -1.31
N PHE A 101 -5.90 10.34 -1.61
CA PHE A 101 -5.27 9.63 -2.73
C PHE A 101 -5.31 8.11 -2.55
N ALA A 102 -5.07 7.61 -1.34
CA ALA A 102 -5.14 6.18 -1.03
C ALA A 102 -6.57 5.65 -1.27
N TYR A 103 -7.59 6.31 -0.72
CA TYR A 103 -9.00 5.94 -0.93
C TYR A 103 -9.36 5.97 -2.41
N GLN A 104 -9.01 7.02 -3.14
CA GLN A 104 -9.29 7.12 -4.57
C GLN A 104 -8.62 5.98 -5.36
N THR A 105 -7.41 5.58 -5.00
CA THR A 105 -6.70 4.47 -5.63
C THR A 105 -7.45 3.16 -5.45
N ILE A 106 -7.91 2.88 -4.23
CA ILE A 106 -8.69 1.68 -3.92
C ILE A 106 -10.05 1.71 -4.63
N ASP A 107 -10.78 2.79 -4.52
CA ASP A 107 -12.14 2.94 -5.06
C ASP A 107 -12.19 2.85 -6.58
N THR A 108 -11.14 3.32 -7.26
CA THR A 108 -11.13 3.35 -8.73
C THR A 108 -10.63 2.05 -9.37
N LYS A 109 -9.70 1.32 -8.74
CA LYS A 109 -9.02 0.20 -9.42
C LYS A 109 -8.84 -1.06 -8.56
N TRP A 110 -8.66 -0.93 -7.25
CA TRP A 110 -8.26 -2.04 -6.38
C TRP A 110 -9.41 -2.54 -5.50
N ASN A 111 -10.59 -2.73 -6.12
CA ASN A 111 -11.79 -3.21 -5.44
C ASN A 111 -12.49 -4.31 -6.22
N LEU A 112 -13.38 -5.04 -5.54
CA LEU A 112 -14.11 -6.17 -6.10
C LEU A 112 -14.95 -5.79 -7.34
N TYR A 113 -15.57 -4.62 -7.34
CA TYR A 113 -16.44 -4.19 -8.45
C TYR A 113 -15.64 -3.94 -9.72
N TYR A 114 -14.46 -3.33 -9.61
CA TYR A 114 -13.55 -3.13 -10.73
C TYR A 114 -13.09 -4.48 -11.30
N GLN A 115 -12.64 -5.40 -10.44
CA GLN A 115 -12.21 -6.74 -10.86
C GLN A 115 -13.34 -7.51 -11.55
N MET A 116 -14.54 -7.49 -11.00
CA MET A 116 -15.71 -8.12 -11.61
C MET A 116 -16.02 -7.55 -13.00
N ASN A 117 -15.90 -6.23 -13.18
CA ASN A 117 -16.12 -5.59 -14.47
C ASN A 117 -15.08 -6.02 -15.51
N ILE A 118 -13.81 -6.11 -15.14
CA ILE A 118 -12.74 -6.62 -16.02
C ILE A 118 -13.04 -8.07 -16.43
N LEU A 119 -13.36 -8.94 -15.48
CA LEU A 119 -13.68 -10.33 -15.77
C LEU A 119 -14.88 -10.45 -16.74
N LYS A 120 -15.96 -9.71 -16.49
CA LYS A 120 -17.12 -9.67 -17.40
C LYS A 120 -16.75 -9.25 -18.82
N GLN A 121 -15.89 -8.23 -18.96
CA GLN A 121 -15.44 -7.78 -20.28
C GLN A 121 -14.63 -8.85 -21.02
N VAL A 122 -13.74 -9.57 -20.32
CA VAL A 122 -12.95 -10.66 -20.91
C VAL A 122 -13.86 -11.79 -21.40
N PHE A 123 -14.79 -12.27 -20.55
CA PHE A 123 -15.71 -13.36 -20.93
C PHE A 123 -16.66 -12.96 -22.07
N LEU A 124 -17.17 -11.72 -22.08
CA LEU A 124 -18.04 -11.24 -23.15
C LEU A 124 -17.32 -11.03 -24.48
N LYS A 125 -16.02 -10.77 -24.49
CA LYS A 125 -15.23 -10.72 -25.72
C LYS A 125 -15.02 -12.12 -26.29
N GLN A 126 -14.66 -13.09 -25.48
CA GLN A 126 -14.48 -14.48 -25.93
C GLN A 126 -15.76 -15.07 -26.54
N ALA A 127 -16.92 -14.75 -25.96
CA ALA A 127 -18.22 -15.21 -26.50
C ALA A 127 -18.66 -14.55 -27.84
N LYS A 128 -17.95 -13.49 -28.28
CA LYS A 128 -18.23 -12.84 -29.60
C LYS A 128 -17.25 -13.28 -30.68
N ASP A 129 -16.16 -13.90 -30.33
CA ASP A 129 -15.11 -14.38 -31.24
C ASP A 129 -15.29 -15.87 -31.57
N GLU A 130 -16.31 -16.53 -30.98
CA GLU A 130 -16.83 -17.87 -31.33
C GLU A 130 -18.07 -17.76 -32.24
#